data_841dd88ef786f92ed9fc0cf27a81d83c
#
_entry.id   841dd88ef786f92ed9fc0cf27a81d83c
#
_cell.length_a   1.000
_cell.length_b   1.000
_cell.length_c   1.000
_cell.angle_alpha   90.00
_cell.angle_beta   90.00
_cell.angle_gamma   90.00
#
_symmetry.space_group_name_H-M   'P 1'
#
loop_
_entity.id
_entity.type
_entity.pdbx_description
1 polymer ?
#
loop_
_entity_poly.entity_id
_entity_poly.type
_entity_poly.pdbx_seq_one_letter_code
_entity_poly.pdbx_strand_id
1 'polypeptide(L)'
;TEVSNAKYRQFVYWVRDSIIRERLADPAYGGDEEFKIEEDKEGNPVKPYLNWKKPIPWRNPTEDEQRAIQSVYKLNPITGVTELDASQMNYRYETYNLTEAAKRKNRIDPTRRNYNTDVPVPTENPFISKDTAYVNDNGDIVRETITRHLSSDYDFLNTYIVNVYPDTTVWINDFENAYNEPYTRLYFSHPGYSDYPVVGVSWEQANAFANW
;
A
#
# COMPACT_ATOMS: atom_id res chain seq x y z
N THR A 1 -14.34 -6.19 19.75
CA THR A 1 -15.25 -5.59 18.74
C THR A 1 -14.65 -5.88 17.39
N GLU A 2 -15.40 -6.48 16.48
CA GLU A 2 -14.97 -6.79 15.13
C GLU A 2 -14.85 -5.51 14.29
N VAL A 3 -13.99 -5.52 13.28
CA VAL A 3 -13.85 -4.41 12.34
C VAL A 3 -15.00 -4.46 11.35
N SER A 4 -15.77 -3.39 11.24
CA SER A 4 -16.90 -3.32 10.32
C SER A 4 -16.45 -3.03 8.87
N ASN A 5 -17.32 -3.39 7.90
CA ASN A 5 -17.12 -3.03 6.49
C ASN A 5 -16.87 -1.54 6.29
N ALA A 6 -17.60 -0.68 7.00
CA ALA A 6 -17.42 0.77 6.90
C ALA A 6 -16.02 1.21 7.30
N LYS A 7 -15.47 0.67 8.39
CA LYS A 7 -14.11 1.01 8.86
C LYS A 7 -13.05 0.47 7.91
N TYR A 8 -13.20 -0.78 7.47
CA TYR A 8 -12.24 -1.37 6.56
C TYR A 8 -12.26 -0.70 5.17
N ARG A 9 -13.44 -0.26 4.68
CA ARG A 9 -13.54 0.56 3.46
C ARG A 9 -12.79 1.87 3.53
N GLN A 10 -12.69 2.51 4.71
CA GLN A 10 -11.90 3.73 4.86
C GLN A 10 -10.42 3.48 4.52
N PHE A 11 -9.88 2.34 4.96
CA PHE A 11 -8.53 1.93 4.61
C PHE A 11 -8.37 1.69 3.10
N VAL A 12 -9.26 0.89 2.49
CA VAL A 12 -9.24 0.62 1.04
C VAL A 12 -9.35 1.91 0.23
N TYR A 13 -10.23 2.83 0.64
CA TYR A 13 -10.39 4.12 -0.05
C TYR A 13 -9.21 5.06 0.18
N TRP A 14 -8.56 4.98 1.33
CA TRP A 14 -7.31 5.70 1.55
C TRP A 14 -6.20 5.21 0.59
N VAL A 15 -6.08 3.90 0.39
CA VAL A 15 -5.15 3.32 -0.60
C VAL A 15 -5.52 3.76 -2.02
N ARG A 16 -6.80 3.70 -2.40
CA ARG A 16 -7.29 4.23 -3.68
C ARG A 16 -6.89 5.69 -3.87
N ASP A 17 -7.14 6.52 -2.89
CA ASP A 17 -6.88 7.96 -2.94
C ASP A 17 -5.37 8.25 -2.97
N SER A 18 -4.53 7.39 -2.37
CA SER A 18 -3.07 7.45 -2.51
C SER A 18 -2.65 7.22 -3.95
N ILE A 19 -3.15 6.15 -4.59
CA ILE A 19 -2.85 5.82 -5.98
C ILE A 19 -3.30 6.94 -6.93
N ILE A 20 -4.50 7.49 -6.72
CA ILE A 20 -4.99 8.61 -7.53
C ILE A 20 -4.07 9.82 -7.39
N ARG A 21 -3.60 10.16 -6.18
CA ARG A 21 -2.67 11.29 -5.97
C ARG A 21 -1.33 11.08 -6.64
N GLU A 22 -0.77 9.85 -6.57
CA GLU A 22 0.45 9.53 -7.31
C GLU A 22 0.28 9.75 -8.81
N ARG A 23 -0.86 9.32 -9.37
CA ARG A 23 -1.15 9.50 -10.79
C ARG A 23 -1.41 10.95 -11.17
N LEU A 24 -2.11 11.72 -10.34
CA LEU A 24 -2.31 13.14 -10.59
C LEU A 24 -0.99 13.93 -10.60
N ALA A 25 0.01 13.47 -9.83
CA ALA A 25 1.36 14.04 -9.85
C ALA A 25 2.22 13.53 -11.03
N ASP A 26 1.82 12.44 -11.71
CA ASP A 26 2.58 11.85 -12.80
C ASP A 26 2.42 12.68 -14.10
N PRO A 27 3.51 13.07 -14.77
CA PRO A 27 3.46 13.77 -16.06
C PRO A 27 2.60 13.08 -17.13
N ALA A 28 2.44 11.74 -17.09
CA ALA A 28 1.56 11.00 -17.99
C ALA A 28 0.07 11.38 -17.85
N TYR A 29 -0.31 12.00 -16.72
CA TYR A 29 -1.66 12.46 -16.40
C TYR A 29 -1.74 13.98 -16.15
N GLY A 30 -0.83 14.75 -16.75
CA GLY A 30 -0.83 16.21 -16.63
C GLY A 30 0.15 16.78 -15.59
N GLY A 31 0.70 15.95 -14.69
CA GLY A 31 1.83 16.29 -13.83
C GLY A 31 1.58 17.42 -12.83
N ASP A 32 0.50 17.35 -12.07
CA ASP A 32 0.24 18.34 -11.02
C ASP A 32 1.11 18.07 -9.78
N GLU A 33 2.29 18.69 -9.73
CA GLU A 33 3.29 18.53 -8.68
C GLU A 33 2.75 18.86 -7.26
N GLU A 34 1.65 19.59 -7.14
CA GLU A 34 1.07 19.88 -5.83
C GLU A 34 0.50 18.65 -5.13
N PHE A 35 0.25 17.53 -5.83
CA PHE A 35 -0.20 16.27 -5.21
C PHE A 35 0.92 15.49 -4.56
N LYS A 36 2.19 15.75 -4.90
CA LYS A 36 3.36 15.09 -4.36
C LYS A 36 4.41 16.13 -3.96
N ILE A 37 4.79 16.14 -2.70
CA ILE A 37 5.75 17.10 -2.16
C ILE A 37 7.14 16.45 -2.23
N GLU A 38 8.04 17.06 -2.98
CA GLU A 38 9.43 16.63 -3.18
C GLU A 38 10.44 17.62 -2.62
N GLU A 39 9.99 18.86 -2.30
CA GLU A 39 10.79 19.91 -1.71
C GLU A 39 10.13 20.47 -0.44
N ASP A 40 10.91 20.94 0.51
CA ASP A 40 10.42 21.67 1.66
C ASP A 40 10.08 23.14 1.28
N LYS A 41 9.64 23.92 2.26
CA LYS A 41 9.31 25.33 2.06
C LYS A 41 10.51 26.21 1.71
N GLU A 42 11.72 25.71 1.93
CA GLU A 42 13.00 26.40 1.67
C GLU A 42 13.61 25.93 0.33
N GLY A 43 12.94 25.02 -0.40
CA GLY A 43 13.41 24.48 -1.68
C GLY A 43 14.45 23.37 -1.55
N ASN A 44 14.61 22.78 -0.37
CA ASN A 44 15.50 21.63 -0.20
C ASN A 44 14.76 20.34 -0.55
N PRO A 45 15.44 19.39 -1.23
CA PRO A 45 14.82 18.11 -1.55
C PRO A 45 14.51 17.30 -0.28
N VAL A 46 13.29 16.78 -0.20
CA VAL A 46 12.84 15.89 0.87
C VAL A 46 12.44 14.53 0.28
N LYS A 47 12.37 13.49 1.15
CA LYS A 47 11.80 12.21 0.70
C LYS A 47 10.37 12.46 0.22
N PRO A 48 10.05 12.11 -1.03
CA PRO A 48 8.73 12.38 -1.62
C PRO A 48 7.58 11.83 -0.77
N TYR A 49 6.54 12.63 -0.58
CA TYR A 49 5.31 12.20 0.11
C TYR A 49 4.06 12.85 -0.50
N LEU A 50 2.92 12.18 -0.35
CA LEU A 50 1.64 12.65 -0.91
C LEU A 50 1.06 13.82 -0.12
N ASN A 51 0.59 14.82 -0.84
CA ASN A 51 -0.10 15.97 -0.26
C ASN A 51 -1.59 15.65 -0.03
N TRP A 52 -1.91 15.26 1.20
CA TRP A 52 -3.30 14.99 1.60
C TRP A 52 -4.15 16.25 1.80
N LYS A 53 -3.54 17.43 1.85
CA LYS A 53 -4.27 18.70 2.00
C LYS A 53 -4.93 19.15 0.69
N LYS A 54 -4.34 18.76 -0.46
CA LYS A 54 -4.94 19.05 -1.75
C LYS A 54 -6.09 18.08 -2.01
N PRO A 55 -7.32 18.55 -2.25
CA PRO A 55 -8.44 17.67 -2.54
C PRO A 55 -8.31 17.06 -3.94
N ILE A 56 -8.70 15.78 -4.08
CA ILE A 56 -8.86 15.16 -5.39
C ILE A 56 -10.03 15.83 -6.13
N PRO A 57 -9.88 16.19 -7.41
CA PRO A 57 -10.91 16.91 -8.18
C PRO A 57 -12.05 15.98 -8.64
N TRP A 58 -12.84 15.46 -7.69
CA TRP A 58 -13.99 14.60 -8.00
C TRP A 58 -15.10 15.30 -8.80
N ARG A 59 -15.16 16.63 -8.72
CA ARG A 59 -16.15 17.45 -9.43
C ARG A 59 -15.45 18.27 -10.50
N ASN A 60 -15.93 18.17 -11.72
CA ASN A 60 -15.39 18.90 -12.87
C ASN A 60 -13.86 18.71 -13.08
N PRO A 61 -13.35 17.46 -13.10
CA PRO A 61 -11.95 17.21 -13.43
C PRO A 61 -11.66 17.61 -14.89
N THR A 62 -10.43 17.99 -15.17
CA THR A 62 -9.90 18.08 -16.54
C THR A 62 -9.84 16.68 -17.18
N GLU A 63 -9.57 16.58 -18.47
CA GLU A 63 -9.45 15.26 -19.15
C GLU A 63 -8.33 14.40 -18.55
N ASP A 64 -7.19 15.01 -18.23
CA ASP A 64 -6.05 14.32 -17.65
C ASP A 64 -6.34 13.86 -16.21
N GLU A 65 -6.92 14.71 -15.39
CA GLU A 65 -7.36 14.36 -14.04
C GLU A 65 -8.44 13.27 -14.07
N GLN A 66 -9.36 13.33 -15.02
CA GLN A 66 -10.38 12.29 -15.19
C GLN A 66 -9.74 10.94 -15.54
N ARG A 67 -8.73 10.93 -16.44
CA ARG A 67 -7.98 9.71 -16.76
C ARG A 67 -7.26 9.15 -15.53
N ALA A 68 -6.61 10.02 -14.72
CA ALA A 68 -5.96 9.62 -13.47
C ALA A 68 -6.95 8.99 -12.50
N ILE A 69 -8.10 9.62 -12.30
CA ILE A 69 -9.16 9.12 -11.40
C ILE A 69 -9.75 7.80 -11.91
N GLN A 70 -10.07 7.71 -13.20
CA GLN A 70 -10.70 6.52 -13.78
C GLN A 70 -9.75 5.33 -13.85
N SER A 71 -8.46 5.54 -13.85
CA SER A 71 -7.45 4.48 -13.98
C SER A 71 -7.43 3.47 -12.83
N VAL A 72 -8.02 3.79 -11.66
CA VAL A 72 -8.17 2.86 -10.52
C VAL A 72 -9.50 2.07 -10.58
N TYR A 73 -10.28 2.27 -11.62
CA TYR A 73 -11.55 1.58 -11.83
C TYR A 73 -11.49 0.73 -13.08
N LYS A 74 -12.27 -0.32 -13.09
CA LYS A 74 -12.47 -1.18 -14.27
C LYS A 74 -13.95 -1.38 -14.58
N LEU A 75 -14.24 -1.52 -15.85
CA LEU A 75 -15.57 -1.91 -16.30
C LEU A 75 -15.76 -3.40 -16.05
N ASN A 76 -16.78 -3.76 -15.29
CA ASN A 76 -17.18 -5.16 -15.16
C ASN A 76 -17.91 -5.59 -16.45
N PRO A 77 -17.35 -6.54 -17.23
CA PRO A 77 -17.92 -6.91 -18.54
C PRO A 77 -19.27 -7.62 -18.44
N ILE A 78 -19.61 -8.16 -17.27
CA ILE A 78 -20.85 -8.90 -17.05
C ILE A 78 -21.98 -7.94 -16.65
N THR A 79 -21.69 -7.00 -15.77
CA THR A 79 -22.70 -6.07 -15.21
C THR A 79 -22.77 -4.75 -15.96
N GLY A 80 -21.75 -4.39 -16.75
CA GLY A 80 -21.61 -3.08 -17.37
C GLY A 80 -21.36 -1.93 -16.38
N VAL A 81 -21.12 -2.25 -15.09
CA VAL A 81 -20.88 -1.25 -14.04
C VAL A 81 -19.38 -1.04 -13.87
N THR A 82 -18.99 0.22 -13.69
CA THR A 82 -17.60 0.57 -13.32
C THR A 82 -17.40 0.34 -11.83
N GLU A 83 -16.47 -0.54 -11.51
CA GLU A 83 -16.13 -0.95 -10.14
C GLU A 83 -14.67 -0.62 -9.84
N LEU A 84 -14.34 -0.48 -8.56
CA LEU A 84 -12.95 -0.31 -8.12
C LEU A 84 -12.12 -1.53 -8.53
N ASP A 85 -10.97 -1.30 -9.15
CA ASP A 85 -10.08 -2.38 -9.52
C ASP A 85 -9.33 -2.93 -8.31
N ALA A 86 -9.84 -4.00 -7.75
CA ALA A 86 -9.29 -4.66 -6.57
C ALA A 86 -7.80 -5.03 -6.73
N SER A 87 -7.35 -5.38 -7.95
CA SER A 87 -5.96 -5.80 -8.20
C SER A 87 -4.94 -4.69 -7.96
N GLN A 88 -5.36 -3.43 -8.07
CA GLN A 88 -4.50 -2.27 -7.89
C GLN A 88 -4.42 -1.79 -6.44
N MET A 89 -5.27 -2.29 -5.54
CA MET A 89 -5.36 -1.79 -4.16
C MET A 89 -4.21 -2.32 -3.30
N ASN A 90 -2.99 -1.95 -3.65
CA ASN A 90 -1.76 -2.38 -2.99
C ASN A 90 -1.29 -1.32 -2.00
N TYR A 91 -1.20 -1.70 -0.72
CA TYR A 91 -0.69 -0.86 0.36
C TYR A 91 0.74 -1.26 0.70
N ARG A 92 1.67 -0.31 0.62
CA ARG A 92 3.05 -0.47 1.05
C ARG A 92 3.23 0.12 2.45
N TYR A 93 3.81 -0.67 3.35
CA TYR A 93 4.20 -0.21 4.67
C TYR A 93 5.54 -0.79 5.11
N GLU A 94 6.15 -0.16 6.09
CA GLU A 94 7.42 -0.57 6.65
C GLU A 94 7.27 -0.84 8.14
N THR A 95 7.90 -1.91 8.62
CA THR A 95 7.94 -2.22 10.06
C THR A 95 9.37 -2.38 10.53
N TYR A 96 9.65 -1.89 11.72
CA TYR A 96 10.98 -2.03 12.30
C TYR A 96 11.14 -3.39 12.96
N ASN A 97 12.15 -4.18 12.55
CA ASN A 97 12.43 -5.48 13.09
C ASN A 97 13.14 -5.38 14.45
N LEU A 98 12.34 -5.18 15.50
CA LEU A 98 12.83 -5.04 16.87
C LEU A 98 13.60 -6.28 17.34
N THR A 99 13.23 -7.47 16.87
CA THR A 99 13.89 -8.73 17.24
C THR A 99 15.32 -8.76 16.73
N GLU A 100 15.55 -8.39 15.48
CA GLU A 100 16.90 -8.31 14.92
C GLU A 100 17.69 -7.15 15.51
N ALA A 101 17.05 -5.99 15.69
CA ALA A 101 17.70 -4.80 16.28
C ALA A 101 18.16 -5.04 17.71
N ALA A 102 17.43 -5.84 18.50
CA ALA A 102 17.78 -6.15 19.89
C ALA A 102 18.98 -7.12 20.03
N LYS A 103 19.34 -7.85 18.98
CA LYS A 103 20.45 -8.82 19.04
C LYS A 103 21.78 -8.14 19.27
N ARG A 104 22.53 -8.61 20.27
CA ARG A 104 23.84 -8.04 20.64
C ARG A 104 24.84 -8.04 19.47
N LYS A 105 24.80 -9.04 18.61
CA LYS A 105 25.64 -9.15 17.41
C LYS A 105 25.38 -8.06 16.37
N ASN A 106 24.16 -7.48 16.36
CA ASN A 106 23.74 -6.46 15.41
C ASN A 106 23.96 -5.05 15.91
N ARG A 107 24.62 -4.86 17.06
CA ARG A 107 25.01 -3.54 17.55
C ARG A 107 26.21 -3.05 16.76
N ILE A 108 26.02 -1.97 16.01
CA ILE A 108 27.09 -1.30 15.30
C ILE A 108 27.59 -0.14 16.13
N ASP A 109 28.91 0.05 16.15
CA ASP A 109 29.51 1.29 16.66
C ASP A 109 28.93 2.49 15.89
N PRO A 110 28.46 3.54 16.56
CA PRO A 110 27.94 4.74 15.91
C PRO A 110 28.87 5.34 14.85
N THR A 111 30.18 5.21 15.02
CA THR A 111 31.19 5.68 14.06
C THR A 111 31.25 4.87 12.77
N ARG A 112 30.69 3.64 12.76
CA ARG A 112 30.62 2.75 11.59
C ARG A 112 29.27 2.82 10.89
N ARG A 113 28.34 3.61 11.37
CA ARG A 113 27.03 3.81 10.73
C ARG A 113 27.22 4.61 9.45
N ASN A 114 26.70 4.10 8.37
CA ASN A 114 26.71 4.77 7.09
C ASN A 114 25.27 4.87 6.54
N TYR A 115 24.80 6.07 6.40
CA TYR A 115 23.49 6.39 5.83
C TYR A 115 23.57 6.74 4.34
N ASN A 116 24.79 6.86 3.80
CA ASN A 116 25.02 7.13 2.39
C ASN A 116 25.13 5.79 1.62
N THR A 117 24.22 5.55 0.70
CA THR A 117 24.18 4.34 -0.12
C THR A 117 25.34 4.26 -1.14
N ASP A 118 25.99 5.39 -1.43
CA ASP A 118 27.09 5.46 -2.39
C ASP A 118 28.45 5.04 -1.80
N VAL A 119 28.52 4.86 -0.49
CA VAL A 119 29.73 4.43 0.21
C VAL A 119 29.63 2.94 0.53
N PRO A 120 30.66 2.15 0.19
CA PRO A 120 30.69 0.72 0.51
C PRO A 120 30.56 0.46 2.01
N VAL A 121 29.72 -0.48 2.38
CA VAL A 121 29.54 -0.91 3.77
C VAL A 121 30.78 -1.71 4.23
N PRO A 122 31.34 -1.44 5.41
CA PRO A 122 32.47 -2.21 5.94
C PRO A 122 32.13 -3.70 6.04
N THR A 123 33.00 -4.55 5.51
CA THR A 123 32.82 -6.03 5.50
C THR A 123 32.89 -6.65 6.89
N GLU A 124 33.39 -5.90 7.88
CA GLU A 124 33.45 -6.29 9.29
C GLU A 124 32.11 -6.16 10.02
N ASN A 125 31.15 -5.46 9.40
CA ASN A 125 29.81 -5.32 9.97
C ASN A 125 29.06 -6.66 9.86
N PRO A 126 28.21 -7.00 10.84
CA PRO A 126 27.44 -8.24 10.83
C PRO A 126 26.48 -8.27 9.64
N PHE A 127 26.15 -9.48 9.17
CA PHE A 127 25.09 -9.69 8.20
C PHE A 127 23.71 -9.60 8.87
N ILE A 128 22.80 -8.96 8.17
CA ILE A 128 21.39 -8.94 8.52
C ILE A 128 20.54 -9.41 7.34
N SER A 129 19.49 -10.15 7.66
CA SER A 129 18.44 -10.52 6.70
C SER A 129 17.22 -9.67 6.98
N LYS A 130 16.66 -9.06 5.93
CA LYS A 130 15.44 -8.27 6.00
C LYS A 130 14.46 -8.66 4.89
N ASP A 131 13.19 -8.64 5.21
CA ASP A 131 12.15 -8.85 4.24
C ASP A 131 11.93 -7.57 3.44
N THR A 132 11.84 -7.71 2.13
CA THR A 132 11.51 -6.61 1.23
C THR A 132 10.45 -7.04 0.23
N ALA A 133 9.65 -6.09 -0.19
CA ALA A 133 8.67 -6.28 -1.24
C ALA A 133 8.70 -5.11 -2.22
N TYR A 134 8.54 -5.41 -3.50
CA TYR A 134 8.43 -4.41 -4.57
C TYR A 134 7.45 -4.91 -5.63
N VAL A 135 7.01 -4.00 -6.48
CA VAL A 135 6.18 -4.33 -7.64
C VAL A 135 7.11 -4.42 -8.85
N ASN A 136 7.06 -5.53 -9.58
CA ASN A 136 7.87 -5.74 -10.78
C ASN A 136 7.25 -5.01 -11.99
N ASP A 137 7.93 -5.05 -13.14
CA ASP A 137 7.49 -4.39 -14.38
C ASP A 137 6.16 -4.95 -14.92
N ASN A 138 5.79 -6.15 -14.51
CA ASN A 138 4.51 -6.79 -14.88
C ASN A 138 3.36 -6.40 -13.94
N GLY A 139 3.65 -5.65 -12.85
CA GLY A 139 2.66 -5.30 -11.84
C GLY A 139 2.48 -6.33 -10.72
N ASP A 140 3.31 -7.40 -10.69
CA ASP A 140 3.22 -8.43 -9.66
C ASP A 140 3.98 -8.02 -8.40
N ILE A 141 3.44 -8.37 -7.23
CA ILE A 141 4.12 -8.16 -5.96
C ILE A 141 5.17 -9.26 -5.77
N VAL A 142 6.43 -8.86 -5.79
CA VAL A 142 7.57 -9.73 -5.49
C VAL A 142 7.96 -9.54 -4.03
N ARG A 143 8.10 -10.65 -3.31
CA ARG A 143 8.55 -10.68 -1.92
C ARG A 143 9.82 -11.49 -1.83
N GLU A 144 10.84 -10.93 -1.22
CA GLU A 144 12.13 -11.59 -1.05
C GLU A 144 12.77 -11.23 0.29
N THR A 145 13.62 -12.11 0.79
CA THR A 145 14.47 -11.83 1.96
C THR A 145 15.88 -11.56 1.45
N ILE A 146 16.33 -10.33 1.58
CA ILE A 146 17.70 -9.93 1.20
C ILE A 146 18.62 -10.03 2.41
N THR A 147 19.87 -10.46 2.17
CA THR A 147 20.92 -10.51 3.19
C THR A 147 22.06 -9.61 2.78
N ARG A 148 22.43 -8.67 3.66
CA ARG A 148 23.52 -7.73 3.43
C ARG A 148 24.25 -7.38 4.72
N HIS A 149 25.42 -6.75 4.60
CA HIS A 149 26.10 -6.18 5.77
C HIS A 149 25.28 -5.02 6.35
N LEU A 150 25.18 -4.99 7.67
CA LEU A 150 24.46 -3.97 8.40
C LEU A 150 25.17 -2.61 8.26
N SER A 151 24.49 -1.64 7.70
CA SER A 151 25.01 -0.30 7.42
C SER A 151 24.47 0.74 8.42
N SER A 152 23.16 0.69 8.63
CA SER A 152 22.45 1.68 9.44
C SER A 152 21.20 1.06 10.08
N ASP A 153 20.53 1.85 10.91
CA ASP A 153 19.28 1.44 11.53
C ASP A 153 18.15 1.19 10.50
N TYR A 154 18.26 1.74 9.29
CA TYR A 154 17.33 1.46 8.18
C TYR A 154 17.37 0.01 7.69
N ASP A 155 18.44 -0.73 7.97
CA ASP A 155 18.53 -2.14 7.61
C ASP A 155 17.60 -3.03 8.43
N PHE A 156 17.08 -2.52 9.55
CA PHE A 156 16.06 -3.19 10.35
C PHE A 156 14.62 -2.92 9.86
N LEU A 157 14.43 -2.11 8.82
CA LEU A 157 13.11 -1.86 8.24
C LEU A 157 12.76 -2.97 7.24
N ASN A 158 11.80 -3.81 7.59
CA ASN A 158 11.15 -4.71 6.66
C ASN A 158 10.10 -3.95 5.85
N THR A 159 10.02 -4.22 4.55
CA THR A 159 9.05 -3.60 3.65
C THR A 159 8.03 -4.64 3.20
N TYR A 160 6.76 -4.32 3.33
CA TYR A 160 5.65 -5.17 2.89
C TYR A 160 4.77 -4.43 1.90
N ILE A 161 4.28 -5.16 0.89
CA ILE A 161 3.23 -4.72 -0.02
C ILE A 161 2.12 -5.76 0.06
N VAL A 162 0.92 -5.30 0.38
CA VAL A 162 -0.25 -6.17 0.56
C VAL A 162 -1.40 -5.59 -0.24
N ASN A 163 -2.05 -6.43 -1.06
CA ASN A 163 -3.32 -6.06 -1.65
C ASN A 163 -4.38 -6.04 -0.55
N VAL A 164 -5.02 -4.88 -0.36
CA VAL A 164 -5.91 -4.65 0.79
C VAL A 164 -7.39 -4.89 0.49
N TYR A 165 -7.73 -5.19 -0.77
CA TYR A 165 -9.13 -5.47 -1.10
C TYR A 165 -9.53 -6.84 -0.56
N PRO A 166 -10.64 -6.98 0.21
CA PRO A 166 -11.08 -8.26 0.75
C PRO A 166 -11.39 -9.27 -0.35
N ASP A 167 -11.12 -10.53 -0.09
CA ASP A 167 -11.56 -11.60 -0.99
C ASP A 167 -13.08 -11.82 -0.87
N THR A 168 -13.81 -11.31 -1.83
CA THR A 168 -15.27 -11.43 -1.86
C THR A 168 -15.74 -12.80 -2.36
N THR A 169 -14.84 -13.63 -2.89
CA THR A 169 -15.20 -14.97 -3.39
C THR A 169 -15.42 -16.00 -2.29
N VAL A 170 -15.02 -15.71 -1.05
CA VAL A 170 -15.27 -16.57 0.12
C VAL A 170 -16.73 -16.94 0.30
N TRP A 171 -17.65 -16.07 -0.14
CA TRP A 171 -19.10 -16.35 -0.05
C TRP A 171 -19.55 -17.49 -0.95
N ILE A 172 -18.83 -17.78 -2.02
CA ILE A 172 -19.10 -18.88 -2.95
C ILE A 172 -18.25 -20.09 -2.57
N ASN A 173 -16.95 -19.87 -2.32
CA ASN A 173 -15.98 -20.95 -2.13
C ASN A 173 -16.20 -21.71 -0.81
N ASP A 174 -16.56 -20.99 0.28
CA ASP A 174 -16.74 -21.60 1.60
C ASP A 174 -18.16 -22.11 1.85
N PHE A 175 -19.12 -21.68 1.04
CA PHE A 175 -20.53 -22.00 1.19
C PHE A 175 -21.16 -22.43 -0.14
N GLU A 176 -20.66 -23.51 -0.71
CA GLU A 176 -21.20 -24.08 -1.95
C GLU A 176 -22.70 -24.37 -1.82
N ASN A 177 -23.45 -24.02 -2.87
CA ASN A 177 -24.91 -24.19 -2.95
C ASN A 177 -25.76 -23.37 -1.96
N ALA A 178 -25.19 -22.36 -1.31
CA ALA A 178 -25.93 -21.51 -0.37
C ALA A 178 -26.58 -20.27 -1.02
N TYR A 179 -26.53 -20.15 -2.36
CA TYR A 179 -27.07 -19.01 -3.12
C TYR A 179 -26.55 -17.64 -2.66
N ASN A 180 -25.26 -17.59 -2.22
CA ASN A 180 -24.61 -16.41 -1.67
C ASN A 180 -23.99 -15.48 -2.73
N GLU A 181 -24.19 -15.72 -4.02
CA GLU A 181 -23.64 -14.88 -5.09
C GLU A 181 -23.91 -13.37 -4.93
N PRO A 182 -25.08 -12.92 -4.45
CA PRO A 182 -25.29 -11.50 -4.21
C PRO A 182 -24.31 -10.89 -3.20
N TYR A 183 -23.86 -11.67 -2.21
CA TYR A 183 -22.92 -11.19 -1.20
C TYR A 183 -21.52 -10.99 -1.75
N THR A 184 -21.09 -11.75 -2.77
CA THR A 184 -19.79 -11.52 -3.42
C THR A 184 -19.67 -10.12 -4.02
N ARG A 185 -20.78 -9.52 -4.43
CA ARG A 185 -20.80 -8.18 -5.03
C ARG A 185 -21.14 -7.09 -4.03
N LEU A 186 -22.07 -7.38 -3.12
CA LEU A 186 -22.72 -6.33 -2.33
C LEU A 186 -22.24 -6.26 -0.88
N TYR A 187 -21.80 -7.37 -0.30
CA TYR A 187 -21.53 -7.40 1.14
C TYR A 187 -20.47 -6.40 1.58
N PHE A 188 -19.38 -6.29 0.84
CA PHE A 188 -18.34 -5.32 1.18
C PHE A 188 -18.67 -3.90 0.74
N SER A 189 -19.31 -3.72 -0.42
CA SER A 189 -19.48 -2.41 -1.06
C SER A 189 -20.77 -1.68 -0.68
N HIS A 190 -21.87 -2.43 -0.45
CA HIS A 190 -23.19 -1.83 -0.28
C HIS A 190 -23.37 -1.19 1.10
N PRO A 191 -23.94 0.03 1.20
CA PRO A 191 -24.13 0.73 2.48
C PRO A 191 -24.96 -0.05 3.53
N GLY A 192 -25.89 -0.89 3.11
CA GLY A 192 -26.72 -1.72 4.00
C GLY A 192 -25.93 -2.69 4.88
N TYR A 193 -24.69 -3.02 4.49
CA TYR A 193 -23.80 -3.90 5.27
C TYR A 193 -22.66 -3.12 5.95
N SER A 194 -22.75 -1.81 6.06
CA SER A 194 -21.68 -0.97 6.60
C SER A 194 -21.27 -1.32 8.02
N ASP A 195 -22.23 -1.67 8.88
CA ASP A 195 -22.00 -1.97 10.29
C ASP A 195 -21.71 -3.45 10.55
N TYR A 196 -21.80 -4.29 9.51
CA TYR A 196 -21.49 -5.71 9.61
C TYR A 196 -19.97 -5.94 9.59
N PRO A 197 -19.48 -7.04 10.20
CA PRO A 197 -18.06 -7.39 10.19
C PRO A 197 -17.52 -7.52 8.77
N VAL A 198 -16.29 -7.06 8.52
CA VAL A 198 -15.62 -7.34 7.26
C VAL A 198 -15.28 -8.82 7.15
N VAL A 199 -15.53 -9.41 5.97
CA VAL A 199 -15.28 -10.83 5.66
C VAL A 199 -14.31 -10.93 4.48
N GLY A 200 -13.55 -12.04 4.41
CA GLY A 200 -12.56 -12.25 3.34
C GLY A 200 -11.26 -11.49 3.55
N VAL A 201 -10.93 -11.14 4.78
CA VAL A 201 -9.68 -10.46 5.15
C VAL A 201 -8.67 -11.47 5.67
N SER A 202 -7.51 -11.55 5.01
CA SER A 202 -6.39 -12.39 5.43
C SER A 202 -5.67 -11.80 6.65
N TRP A 203 -4.82 -12.62 7.29
CA TRP A 203 -3.95 -12.16 8.38
C TRP A 203 -3.00 -11.01 7.94
N GLU A 204 -2.46 -11.10 6.72
CA GLU A 204 -1.59 -10.05 6.17
C GLU A 204 -2.34 -8.73 5.97
N GLN A 205 -3.58 -8.81 5.47
CA GLN A 205 -4.45 -7.66 5.29
C GLN A 205 -4.85 -7.04 6.64
N ALA A 206 -5.12 -7.87 7.64
CA ALA A 206 -5.43 -7.40 9.00
C ALA A 206 -4.21 -6.68 9.62
N ASN A 207 -2.99 -7.21 9.44
CA ASN A 207 -1.76 -6.53 9.85
C ASN A 207 -1.56 -5.22 9.12
N ALA A 208 -1.78 -5.18 7.82
CA ALA A 208 -1.69 -3.96 7.02
C ALA A 208 -2.67 -2.90 7.53
N PHE A 209 -3.91 -3.29 7.83
CA PHE A 209 -4.93 -2.42 8.43
C PHE A 209 -4.51 -1.89 9.81
N ALA A 210 -3.88 -2.72 10.64
CA ALA A 210 -3.41 -2.31 11.97
C ALA A 210 -2.20 -1.35 11.92
N ASN A 211 -1.42 -1.39 10.84
CA ASN A 211 -0.30 -0.46 10.60
C ASN A 211 -0.74 0.87 9.98
N TRP A 212 -1.86 0.88 9.27
CA TRP A 212 -2.47 2.08 8.70
C TRP A 212 -3.10 2.95 9.78
#